data_111796784930628eba72fac618d155d4
#
_entry.id   111796784930628eba72fac618d155d4
#
_cell.length_a   1.000
_cell.length_b   1.000
_cell.length_c   1.000
_cell.angle_alpha   90.00
_cell.angle_beta   90.00
_cell.angle_gamma   90.00
#
_symmetry.space_group_name_H-M   'P 1'
#
loop_
_entity.id
_entity.type
_entity.pdbx_description
1 polymer ?
#
loop_
_entity_poly.entity_id
_entity_poly.type
_entity_poly.pdbx_seq_one_letter_code
_entity_poly.pdbx_strand_id
1 'polypeptide(L)' 'SERIINQNNLAIVIRDGYPISEGHTLVIPKRHVSSFFEVTEEEQLAILELINQEKKKLDFIFNPD' A
#
# COMPACT_ATOMS: atom_id res chain seq x y z
N SER A 1 5.43 15.35 0.41
CA SER A 1 6.46 14.34 0.27
C SER A 1 5.92 12.96 0.62
N GLU A 2 6.40 11.96 -0.04
CA GLU A 2 5.97 10.59 0.16
C GLU A 2 6.78 9.93 1.25
N ARG A 3 6.12 9.05 2.00
CA ARG A 3 6.77 8.30 3.07
C ARG A 3 6.40 6.83 2.93
N ILE A 4 7.41 5.97 2.95
CA ILE A 4 7.19 4.53 2.94
C ILE A 4 6.83 4.10 4.36
N ILE A 5 5.66 3.49 4.52
CA ILE A 5 5.18 3.07 5.83
C ILE A 5 5.14 1.55 5.99
N ASN A 6 5.27 0.82 4.91
CA ASN A 6 5.34 -0.63 4.93
C ASN A 6 5.86 -1.11 3.58
N GLN A 7 6.39 -2.32 3.54
CA GLN A 7 6.84 -2.90 2.28
C GLN A 7 7.06 -4.39 2.42
N ASN A 8 7.08 -5.05 1.27
CA ASN A 8 7.55 -6.44 1.17
C ASN A 8 8.53 -6.52 0.01
N ASN A 9 8.80 -7.73 -0.47
CA ASN A 9 9.80 -7.91 -1.52
C ASN A 9 9.45 -7.21 -2.84
N LEU A 10 8.18 -7.10 -3.17
CA LEU A 10 7.76 -6.65 -4.50
C LEU A 10 6.90 -5.40 -4.51
N ALA A 11 6.46 -4.94 -3.36
CA ALA A 11 5.56 -3.79 -3.29
C ALA A 11 5.86 -2.92 -2.08
N ILE A 12 5.37 -1.69 -2.14
CA ILE A 12 5.52 -0.72 -1.04
C ILE A 12 4.19 -0.04 -0.78
N VAL A 13 4.03 0.39 0.47
CA VAL A 13 2.91 1.23 0.88
C VAL A 13 3.49 2.60 1.19
N ILE A 14 2.96 3.60 0.54
CA ILE A 14 3.40 4.98 0.78
C ILE A 14 2.23 5.80 1.27
N ARG A 15 2.53 6.78 2.09
CA ARG A 15 1.54 7.72 2.56
C ARG A 15 1.82 9.08 1.92
N ASP A 16 0.78 9.65 1.34
CA ASP A 16 0.86 10.98 0.77
C ASP A 16 1.01 12.01 1.90
N GLY A 17 1.94 12.92 1.70
CA GLY A 17 2.26 13.92 2.71
C GLY A 17 1.43 15.19 2.65
N TYR A 18 0.41 15.24 1.82
CA TYR A 18 -0.43 16.45 1.72
C TYR A 18 -1.31 16.59 2.95
N PRO A 19 -1.28 17.74 3.61
CA PRO A 19 -2.02 17.90 4.86
C PRO A 19 -3.54 17.84 4.71
N ILE A 20 -4.07 18.11 3.52
CA ILE A 20 -5.51 18.06 3.30
C ILE A 20 -6.01 16.69 2.89
N SER A 21 -5.11 15.73 2.71
CA SER A 21 -5.44 14.37 2.27
C SER A 21 -5.09 13.35 3.34
N GLU A 22 -5.55 13.56 4.54
CA GLU A 22 -5.26 12.63 5.63
C GLU A 22 -5.73 11.23 5.27
N GLY A 23 -4.84 10.27 5.45
CA GLY A 23 -5.18 8.88 5.22
C GLY A 23 -5.02 8.41 3.80
N HIS A 24 -4.51 9.24 2.91
CA HIS A 24 -4.21 8.81 1.54
C HIS A 24 -3.06 7.82 1.57
N THR A 25 -3.39 6.57 1.32
CA THR A 25 -2.41 5.48 1.34
C THR A 25 -2.41 4.82 -0.04
N LEU A 26 -1.23 4.66 -0.60
CA LEU A 26 -1.05 4.03 -1.91
C LEU A 26 -0.23 2.77 -1.76
N VAL A 27 -0.67 1.70 -2.42
CA VAL A 27 0.08 0.45 -2.47
C VAL A 27 0.50 0.23 -3.91
N ILE A 28 1.80 0.22 -4.15
CA ILE A 28 2.33 0.15 -5.51
C ILE A 28 3.44 -0.89 -5.60
N PRO A 29 3.65 -1.46 -6.79
CA PRO A 29 4.80 -2.34 -6.98
C PRO A 29 6.10 -1.54 -6.91
N LYS A 30 7.18 -2.21 -6.50
CA LYS A 30 8.50 -1.58 -6.48
C LYS A 30 9.02 -1.34 -7.88
N ARG A 31 8.71 -2.27 -8.78
CA ARG A 31 9.13 -2.18 -10.17
C ARG A 31 8.31 -1.11 -10.89
N HIS A 32 8.94 -0.32 -11.71
CA HIS A 32 8.23 0.68 -12.50
C HIS A 32 7.42 -0.02 -13.59
N VAL A 33 6.12 0.18 -13.61
CA VAL A 33 5.23 -0.38 -14.62
C VAL A 33 4.40 0.72 -15.25
N SER A 34 4.10 0.57 -16.54
CA SER A 34 3.34 1.57 -17.28
C SER A 34 1.84 1.37 -17.16
N SER A 35 1.41 0.15 -16.86
CA SER A 35 -0.02 -0.14 -16.73
C SER A 35 -0.22 -1.33 -15.80
N PHE A 36 -1.44 -1.47 -15.32
CA PHE A 36 -1.82 -2.59 -14.47
C PHE A 36 -1.58 -3.93 -15.16
N PHE A 37 -1.69 -3.97 -16.48
CA PHE A 37 -1.53 -5.22 -17.24
C PHE A 37 -0.09 -5.75 -17.20
N GLU A 38 0.87 -4.92 -16.81
CA GLU A 38 2.26 -5.34 -16.70
C GLU A 38 2.59 -5.93 -15.33
N VAL A 39 1.68 -5.81 -14.37
CA VAL A 39 1.90 -6.32 -13.01
C VAL A 39 1.78 -7.84 -13.03
N THR A 40 2.79 -8.52 -12.54
CA THR A 40 2.79 -9.99 -12.50
C THR A 40 1.87 -10.50 -11.39
N GLU A 41 1.53 -11.79 -11.46
CA GLU A 41 0.73 -12.40 -10.40
C GLU A 41 1.42 -12.30 -9.04
N GLU A 42 2.74 -12.50 -9.03
CA GLU A 42 3.51 -12.39 -7.79
C GLU A 42 3.43 -10.98 -7.21
N GLU A 43 3.50 -9.98 -8.06
CA GLU A 43 3.36 -8.58 -7.65
C GLU A 43 1.95 -8.30 -7.14
N GLN A 44 0.95 -8.86 -7.80
CA GLN A 44 -0.44 -8.71 -7.36
C GLN A 44 -0.65 -9.29 -5.96
N LEU A 45 -0.08 -10.47 -5.71
CA LEU A 45 -0.18 -11.09 -4.39
C LEU A 45 0.56 -10.26 -3.33
N ALA A 46 1.70 -9.70 -3.68
CA ALA A 46 2.45 -8.85 -2.78
C ALA A 46 1.67 -7.59 -2.42
N ILE A 47 1.00 -7.01 -3.40
CA ILE A 47 0.15 -5.83 -3.18
C ILE A 47 -1.02 -6.18 -2.27
N LEU A 48 -1.69 -7.31 -2.55
CA LEU A 48 -2.81 -7.75 -1.71
C LEU A 48 -2.39 -8.00 -0.27
N GLU A 49 -1.22 -8.58 -0.08
CA GLU A 49 -0.70 -8.81 1.26
C GLU A 49 -0.57 -7.50 2.04
N LEU A 50 -0.02 -6.48 1.39
CA LEU A 50 0.12 -5.18 2.03
C LEU A 50 -1.23 -4.51 2.28
N ILE A 51 -2.16 -4.64 1.33
CA ILE A 51 -3.51 -4.11 1.50
C ILE A 51 -4.17 -4.74 2.72
N ASN A 52 -4.05 -6.04 2.87
CA ASN A 52 -4.64 -6.75 4.01
C ASN A 52 -4.01 -6.30 5.33
N GLN A 53 -2.71 -6.08 5.35
CA GLN A 53 -2.04 -5.58 6.55
C GLN A 53 -2.51 -4.19 6.91
N GLU A 54 -2.64 -3.30 5.92
CA GLU A 54 -3.10 -1.94 6.19
C GLU A 54 -4.56 -1.92 6.62
N LYS A 55 -5.38 -2.79 6.04
CA LYS A 55 -6.77 -2.93 6.44
C LYS A 55 -6.89 -3.35 7.91
N LYS A 56 -6.06 -4.30 8.32
CA LYS A 56 -6.07 -4.75 9.73
C LYS A 56 -5.69 -3.63 10.68
N LYS A 57 -4.73 -2.79 10.29
CA LYS A 57 -4.35 -1.64 11.10
C LYS A 57 -5.51 -0.66 11.26
N LEU A 58 -6.22 -0.39 10.17
CA LEU A 58 -7.37 0.51 10.21
C LEU A 58 -8.50 -0.07 11.05
N ASP A 59 -8.77 -1.36 10.90
CA ASP A 59 -9.79 -2.03 11.71
C ASP A 59 -9.45 -1.96 13.18
N PHE A 60 -8.19 -2.13 13.53
CA PHE A 60 -7.74 -2.03 14.92
C PHE A 60 -7.94 -0.63 15.48
N ILE A 61 -7.64 0.39 14.67
CA ILE A 61 -7.75 1.79 15.09
C ILE A 61 -9.20 2.21 15.27
N PHE A 62 -10.07 1.82 14.33
CA PHE A 62 -11.46 2.28 14.32
C PHE A 62 -12.45 1.31 14.98
N ASN A 63 -12.04 0.07 15.22
CA ASN A 63 -12.84 -0.96 15.91
C ASN A 63 -11.93 -1.70 16.87
N PRO A 64 -11.61 -1.09 18.02
CA PRO A 64 -10.62 -1.66 18.93
C PRO A 64 -11.07 -2.92 19.66
N ASP A 65 -12.30 -3.35 19.48
CA ASP A 65 -12.75 -4.60 20.07
C ASP A 65 -12.24 -5.79 19.26
#